data_2afca1a1eb2df2c070302053d8b801b4
#
_entry.id   2afca1a1eb2df2c070302053d8b801b4
#
_cell.length_a   1.000
_cell.length_b   1.000
_cell.length_c   1.000
_cell.angle_alpha   90.00
_cell.angle_beta   90.00
_cell.angle_gamma   90.00
#
_symmetry.space_group_name_H-M   'P 1'
#
loop_
_entity.id
_entity.type
_entity.pdbx_description
1 polymer ?
#
loop_
_entity_poly.entity_id
_entity_poly.type
_entity_poly.pdbx_seq_one_letter_code
_entity_poly.pdbx_strand_id
1 'polypeptide(L)'
;MKCMDKHGFEQQNVFCTGAANTAYAKFFIGQSFLNPLTDPKTGLFLANVTFEPGCRNNWHIHHAAKGGGQLLVCTAGEGWYQEEGKPAVSLTPGTVITIPANVKHWHGAKADSWFSHIAVEVPGKDCSNEWCEPVTDEEYAKLNG
;
A
#
# COMPACT_ATOMS: atom_id res chain seq x y z
N MET A 1 -19.99 -9.27 1.43
CA MET A 1 -19.42 -7.95 1.12
C MET A 1 -19.54 -7.67 -0.36
N LYS A 2 -19.91 -6.47 -0.72
CA LYS A 2 -20.03 -6.08 -2.12
C LYS A 2 -18.64 -5.87 -2.72
N CYS A 3 -18.37 -6.53 -3.83
CA CYS A 3 -17.13 -6.35 -4.56
C CYS A 3 -17.05 -4.92 -5.13
N MET A 4 -15.91 -4.26 -4.98
CA MET A 4 -15.66 -2.96 -5.60
C MET A 4 -15.09 -3.18 -6.99
N ASP A 5 -15.92 -3.07 -8.02
CA ASP A 5 -15.50 -3.16 -9.40
C ASP A 5 -14.74 -1.90 -9.85
N LYS A 6 -14.15 -1.95 -11.04
CA LYS A 6 -13.33 -0.84 -11.54
C LYS A 6 -14.14 0.46 -11.66
N HIS A 7 -15.35 0.38 -12.18
CA HIS A 7 -16.18 1.57 -12.39
C HIS A 7 -16.57 2.24 -11.08
N GLY A 8 -17.08 1.46 -10.11
CA GLY A 8 -17.42 1.98 -8.80
C GLY A 8 -16.21 2.54 -8.06
N PHE A 9 -15.07 1.87 -8.21
CA PHE A 9 -13.83 2.34 -7.64
C PHE A 9 -13.39 3.69 -8.21
N GLU A 10 -13.43 3.83 -9.54
CA GLU A 10 -13.03 5.09 -10.19
C GLU A 10 -13.92 6.26 -9.77
N GLN A 11 -15.20 6.01 -9.52
CA GLN A 11 -16.12 7.03 -9.00
C GLN A 11 -15.78 7.42 -7.55
N GLN A 12 -15.32 6.48 -6.74
CA GLN A 12 -14.95 6.73 -5.35
C GLN A 12 -13.57 7.36 -5.23
N ASN A 13 -12.66 7.03 -6.14
CA ASN A 13 -11.26 7.44 -6.06
C ASN A 13 -11.11 8.93 -6.36
N VAL A 14 -10.70 9.69 -5.35
CA VAL A 14 -10.54 11.15 -5.44
C VAL A 14 -9.37 11.53 -6.35
N PHE A 15 -8.34 10.70 -6.41
CA PHE A 15 -7.15 10.93 -7.21
C PHE A 15 -7.16 10.04 -8.45
N CYS A 16 -6.55 10.52 -9.53
CA CYS A 16 -6.40 9.70 -10.72
C CYS A 16 -5.53 8.48 -10.40
N THR A 17 -5.82 7.37 -11.06
CA THR A 17 -5.07 6.12 -10.89
C THR A 17 -3.58 6.30 -11.19
N GLY A 18 -3.25 7.09 -12.20
CA GLY A 18 -1.87 7.32 -12.57
C GLY A 18 -1.34 6.26 -13.53
N ALA A 19 -0.02 6.24 -13.70
CA ALA A 19 0.65 5.32 -14.61
C ALA A 19 0.93 3.96 -13.95
N ALA A 20 1.06 2.92 -14.75
CA ALA A 20 1.46 1.60 -14.28
C ALA A 20 2.77 1.73 -13.48
N ASN A 21 2.82 1.06 -12.33
CA ASN A 21 3.97 1.09 -11.44
C ASN A 21 5.05 0.13 -11.94
N THR A 22 5.79 0.56 -12.96
CA THR A 22 6.82 -0.28 -13.59
C THR A 22 8.12 -0.31 -12.79
N ALA A 23 8.46 0.80 -12.14
CA ALA A 23 9.72 0.91 -11.40
C ALA A 23 9.84 -0.10 -10.25
N TYR A 24 8.73 -0.41 -9.59
CA TYR A 24 8.70 -1.33 -8.45
C TYR A 24 7.94 -2.62 -8.74
N ALA A 25 7.61 -2.89 -10.01
CA ALA A 25 6.77 -4.04 -10.39
C ALA A 25 7.29 -5.38 -9.86
N LYS A 26 8.61 -5.55 -9.80
CA LYS A 26 9.23 -6.79 -9.31
C LYS A 26 8.98 -7.06 -7.81
N PHE A 27 8.52 -6.05 -7.07
CA PHE A 27 8.22 -6.17 -5.64
C PHE A 27 6.72 -6.30 -5.36
N PHE A 28 5.93 -6.51 -6.42
CA PHE A 28 4.47 -6.66 -6.31
C PHE A 28 4.01 -7.93 -7.00
N ILE A 29 2.98 -8.55 -6.47
CA ILE A 29 2.21 -9.57 -7.17
C ILE A 29 0.96 -8.87 -7.68
N GLY A 30 0.72 -8.96 -9.00
CA GLY A 30 -0.39 -8.25 -9.65
C GLY A 30 0.00 -6.86 -10.12
N GLN A 31 -0.96 -6.16 -10.70
CA GLN A 31 -0.75 -4.83 -11.29
C GLN A 31 -1.08 -3.73 -10.30
N SER A 32 -0.14 -2.82 -10.12
CA SER A 32 -0.35 -1.59 -9.34
C SER A 32 -0.07 -0.36 -10.20
N PHE A 33 -0.50 0.79 -9.69
CA PHE A 33 -0.38 2.09 -10.37
C PHE A 33 0.13 3.12 -9.38
N LEU A 34 0.90 4.07 -9.85
CA LEU A 34 1.50 5.10 -9.01
C LEU A 34 1.15 6.48 -9.54
N ASN A 35 0.63 7.31 -8.67
CA ASN A 35 0.30 8.71 -8.98
C ASN A 35 0.97 9.62 -7.94
N PRO A 36 2.17 10.15 -8.23
CA PRO A 36 2.80 11.12 -7.33
C PRO A 36 1.94 12.37 -7.22
N LEU A 37 1.68 12.80 -5.98
CA LEU A 37 0.84 13.97 -5.69
C LEU A 37 1.66 15.22 -5.39
N THR A 38 2.91 15.04 -4.96
CA THR A 38 3.82 16.14 -4.65
C THR A 38 5.16 15.90 -5.31
N ASP A 39 5.92 17.00 -5.51
CA ASP A 39 7.30 16.91 -6.00
C ASP A 39 8.21 16.56 -4.81
N PRO A 40 8.93 15.42 -4.86
CA PRO A 40 9.80 15.03 -3.73
C PRO A 40 10.94 16.01 -3.49
N LYS A 41 11.26 16.89 -4.45
CA LYS A 41 12.32 17.89 -4.31
C LYS A 41 11.89 19.10 -3.51
N THR A 42 10.58 19.34 -3.39
CA THR A 42 10.05 20.57 -2.77
C THR A 42 9.46 20.39 -1.39
N GLY A 43 9.46 19.16 -0.87
CA GLY A 43 8.90 18.91 0.46
C GLY A 43 8.59 17.44 0.69
N LEU A 44 7.53 17.19 1.45
CA LEU A 44 7.10 15.85 1.80
C LEU A 44 6.55 15.13 0.57
N PHE A 45 7.04 13.93 0.32
CA PHE A 45 6.57 13.12 -0.81
C PHE A 45 5.29 12.37 -0.46
N LEU A 46 4.25 12.62 -1.25
CA LEU A 46 2.99 11.91 -1.20
C LEU A 46 2.71 11.28 -2.56
N ALA A 47 2.24 10.04 -2.55
CA ALA A 47 1.78 9.38 -3.76
C ALA A 47 0.50 8.62 -3.47
N ASN A 48 -0.40 8.58 -4.45
CA ASN A 48 -1.56 7.71 -4.39
C ASN A 48 -1.21 6.42 -5.13
N VAL A 49 -1.27 5.30 -4.43
CA VAL A 49 -0.94 3.99 -4.96
C VAL A 49 -2.23 3.20 -5.13
N THR A 50 -2.46 2.68 -6.32
CA THR A 50 -3.67 1.93 -6.66
C THR A 50 -3.31 0.48 -7.00
N PHE A 51 -4.11 -0.44 -6.51
CA PHE A 51 -3.91 -1.88 -6.64
C PHE A 51 -5.13 -2.50 -7.29
N GLU A 52 -4.92 -3.32 -8.32
CA GLU A 52 -5.98 -4.19 -8.84
C GLU A 52 -6.38 -5.24 -7.80
N PRO A 53 -7.58 -5.83 -7.89
CA PRO A 53 -7.97 -6.90 -6.97
C PRO A 53 -6.90 -7.99 -6.88
N GLY A 54 -6.55 -8.37 -5.65
CA GLY A 54 -5.52 -9.38 -5.40
C GLY A 54 -4.08 -8.88 -5.45
N CYS A 55 -3.84 -7.67 -5.93
CA CYS A 55 -2.49 -7.12 -5.99
C CYS A 55 -2.00 -6.74 -4.60
N ARG A 56 -0.75 -7.11 -4.30
CA ARG A 56 -0.09 -6.77 -3.03
C ARG A 56 1.40 -6.61 -3.24
N ASN A 57 2.02 -5.80 -2.38
CA ASN A 57 3.48 -5.71 -2.41
C ASN A 57 4.11 -6.82 -1.56
N ASN A 58 5.42 -6.97 -1.73
CA ASN A 58 6.19 -7.91 -0.91
C ASN A 58 6.27 -7.40 0.53
N TRP A 59 6.57 -8.30 1.45
CA TRP A 59 7.02 -7.92 2.77
C TRP A 59 8.18 -6.93 2.62
N HIS A 60 8.19 -5.87 3.42
CA HIS A 60 9.25 -4.87 3.35
C HIS A 60 9.38 -4.11 4.67
N ILE A 61 10.51 -3.39 4.79
CA ILE A 61 10.85 -2.65 6.00
C ILE A 61 11.31 -1.25 5.59
N HIS A 62 10.80 -0.24 6.27
CA HIS A 62 11.31 1.13 6.17
C HIS A 62 12.27 1.34 7.33
N HIS A 63 13.56 1.16 7.07
CA HIS A 63 14.61 1.33 8.09
C HIS A 63 14.85 2.79 8.39
N ALA A 64 15.07 3.13 9.66
CA ALA A 64 15.52 4.44 10.08
C ALA A 64 16.21 4.34 11.43
N ALA A 65 17.25 5.16 11.63
CA ALA A 65 17.92 5.28 12.93
C ALA A 65 17.07 6.08 13.91
N LYS A 66 16.28 7.04 13.39
CA LYS A 66 15.39 7.89 14.18
C LYS A 66 14.26 8.38 13.27
N GLY A 67 13.04 8.45 13.80
CA GLY A 67 11.86 8.82 12.98
C GLY A 67 11.59 7.80 11.91
N GLY A 68 11.19 8.26 10.74
CA GLY A 68 10.93 7.39 9.59
C GLY A 68 9.61 6.63 9.66
N GLY A 69 9.49 5.60 8.85
CA GLY A 69 8.26 4.86 8.68
C GLY A 69 7.40 5.42 7.56
N GLN A 70 6.13 5.05 7.54
CA GLN A 70 5.21 5.46 6.48
C GLN A 70 3.81 5.63 7.04
N LEU A 71 3.06 6.56 6.49
CA LEU A 71 1.62 6.68 6.75
C LEU A 71 0.86 6.17 5.54
N LEU A 72 -0.20 5.41 5.77
CA LEU A 72 -1.15 5.02 4.74
C LEU A 72 -2.50 5.64 5.07
N VAL A 73 -3.09 6.28 4.07
CA VAL A 73 -4.46 6.80 4.16
C VAL A 73 -5.28 6.14 3.07
N CYS A 74 -6.21 5.26 3.43
CA CYS A 74 -7.08 4.61 2.46
C CYS A 74 -8.04 5.62 1.86
N THR A 75 -8.03 5.74 0.53
CA THR A 75 -8.84 6.74 -0.18
C THR A 75 -9.97 6.13 -0.98
N ALA A 76 -9.86 4.86 -1.39
CA ALA A 76 -10.90 4.19 -2.18
C ALA A 76 -10.73 2.69 -2.12
N GLY A 77 -11.83 1.97 -2.26
CA GLY A 77 -11.82 0.51 -2.28
C GLY A 77 -11.47 -0.10 -0.94
N GLU A 78 -11.05 -1.36 -0.95
CA GLU A 78 -10.72 -2.09 0.27
C GLU A 78 -9.42 -2.86 0.14
N GLY A 79 -8.62 -2.83 1.20
CA GLY A 79 -7.33 -3.48 1.22
C GLY A 79 -6.97 -4.09 2.56
N TRP A 80 -5.75 -4.57 2.63
CA TRP A 80 -5.15 -5.16 3.81
C TRP A 80 -3.84 -4.49 4.17
N TYR A 81 -3.55 -4.42 5.46
CA TYR A 81 -2.24 -4.10 6.02
C TYR A 81 -1.91 -5.16 7.06
N GLN A 82 -0.68 -5.68 7.05
CA GLN A 82 -0.27 -6.67 8.05
C GLN A 82 1.19 -6.46 8.45
N GLU A 83 1.43 -6.40 9.76
CA GLU A 83 2.77 -6.49 10.34
C GLU A 83 3.10 -7.96 10.59
N GLU A 84 4.36 -8.31 10.43
CA GLU A 84 4.83 -9.67 10.70
C GLU A 84 4.47 -10.10 12.12
N GLY A 85 3.88 -11.28 12.24
CA GLY A 85 3.48 -11.85 13.52
C GLY A 85 2.17 -11.32 14.10
N LYS A 86 1.46 -10.47 13.35
CA LYS A 86 0.19 -9.89 13.80
C LYS A 86 -0.94 -10.20 12.81
N PRO A 87 -2.21 -10.13 13.25
CA PRO A 87 -3.34 -10.26 12.33
C PRO A 87 -3.37 -9.13 11.31
N ALA A 88 -3.87 -9.43 10.11
CA ALA A 88 -4.08 -8.41 9.09
C ALA A 88 -5.19 -7.45 9.51
N VAL A 89 -5.01 -6.18 9.15
CA VAL A 89 -5.97 -5.10 9.42
C VAL A 89 -6.68 -4.75 8.11
N SER A 90 -8.00 -4.70 8.14
CA SER A 90 -8.82 -4.30 7.00
C SER A 90 -8.72 -2.79 6.80
N LEU A 91 -8.46 -2.38 5.55
CA LEU A 91 -8.39 -0.97 5.17
C LEU A 91 -9.62 -0.61 4.35
N THR A 92 -10.35 0.39 4.83
CA THR A 92 -11.51 0.96 4.14
C THR A 92 -11.31 2.46 4.03
N PRO A 93 -12.04 3.17 3.13
CA PRO A 93 -11.84 4.62 2.97
C PRO A 93 -11.92 5.38 4.29
N GLY A 94 -10.92 6.20 4.55
CA GLY A 94 -10.77 6.94 5.80
C GLY A 94 -9.90 6.27 6.85
N THR A 95 -9.52 5.00 6.66
CA THR A 95 -8.59 4.33 7.59
C THR A 95 -7.19 4.90 7.42
N VAL A 96 -6.58 5.27 8.54
CA VAL A 96 -5.20 5.77 8.57
C VAL A 96 -4.34 4.79 9.37
N ILE A 97 -3.23 4.37 8.78
CA ILE A 97 -2.26 3.47 9.43
C ILE A 97 -0.95 4.20 9.59
N THR A 98 -0.45 4.24 10.82
CA THR A 98 0.92 4.66 11.07
C THR A 98 1.80 3.42 11.10
N ILE A 99 2.68 3.30 10.11
CA ILE A 99 3.63 2.18 10.03
C ILE A 99 4.94 2.65 10.67
N PRO A 100 5.31 2.09 11.83
CA PRO A 100 6.58 2.48 12.47
C PRO A 100 7.76 2.10 11.60
N ALA A 101 8.86 2.85 11.72
CA ALA A 101 10.13 2.44 11.12
C ALA A 101 10.56 1.08 11.68
N ASN A 102 11.31 0.35 10.89
CA ASN A 102 11.94 -0.92 11.26
C ASN A 102 10.94 -2.08 11.47
N VAL A 103 9.69 -1.93 11.05
CA VAL A 103 8.68 -2.98 11.17
C VAL A 103 8.47 -3.63 9.80
N LYS A 104 8.58 -4.96 9.77
CA LYS A 104 8.33 -5.74 8.56
C LYS A 104 6.83 -5.87 8.33
N HIS A 105 6.36 -5.46 7.17
CA HIS A 105 4.94 -5.38 6.85
C HIS A 105 4.70 -5.51 5.35
N TRP A 106 3.44 -5.63 4.98
CA TRP A 106 2.98 -5.51 3.59
C TRP A 106 1.59 -4.88 3.57
N HIS A 107 1.17 -4.41 2.41
CA HIS A 107 -0.19 -3.93 2.16
C HIS A 107 -0.59 -4.22 0.71
N GLY A 108 -1.89 -4.20 0.46
CA GLY A 108 -2.42 -4.51 -0.86
C GLY A 108 -3.93 -4.55 -0.89
N ALA A 109 -4.48 -4.83 -2.06
CA ALA A 109 -5.92 -4.94 -2.28
C ALA A 109 -6.48 -6.23 -1.69
N LYS A 110 -7.77 -6.22 -1.33
CA LYS A 110 -8.49 -7.46 -1.08
C LYS A 110 -8.69 -8.21 -2.40
N ALA A 111 -8.95 -9.51 -2.30
CA ALA A 111 -9.04 -10.37 -3.47
C ALA A 111 -10.12 -9.95 -4.47
N ASP A 112 -11.18 -9.33 -3.98
CA ASP A 112 -12.37 -8.95 -4.76
C ASP A 112 -12.58 -7.44 -4.87
N SER A 113 -11.57 -6.63 -4.54
CA SER A 113 -11.72 -5.18 -4.55
C SER A 113 -10.49 -4.47 -5.10
N TRP A 114 -10.71 -3.44 -5.91
CA TRP A 114 -9.71 -2.42 -6.17
C TRP A 114 -9.43 -1.70 -4.86
N PHE A 115 -8.23 -1.14 -4.73
CA PHE A 115 -7.80 -0.48 -3.51
C PHE A 115 -6.85 0.66 -3.84
N SER A 116 -6.99 1.77 -3.14
CA SER A 116 -6.10 2.91 -3.29
C SER A 116 -5.80 3.52 -1.93
N HIS A 117 -4.55 3.90 -1.73
CA HIS A 117 -4.13 4.64 -0.53
C HIS A 117 -3.12 5.72 -0.88
N ILE A 118 -3.12 6.78 -0.08
CA ILE A 118 -2.01 7.73 -0.09
C ILE A 118 -0.90 7.12 0.76
N ALA A 119 0.33 7.13 0.22
CA ALA A 119 1.53 6.77 0.95
C ALA A 119 2.30 8.04 1.26
N VAL A 120 2.65 8.23 2.54
CA VAL A 120 3.42 9.38 3.00
C VAL A 120 4.71 8.88 3.63
N GLU A 121 5.86 9.24 3.04
CA GLU A 121 7.16 8.92 3.61
C GLU A 121 7.40 9.83 4.81
N VAL A 122 7.53 9.24 6.00
CA VAL A 122 7.80 10.02 7.21
C VAL A 122 9.30 10.35 7.27
N PRO A 123 9.66 11.63 7.41
CA PRO A 123 11.07 12.01 7.50
C PRO A 123 11.77 11.37 8.70
N GLY A 124 13.03 11.00 8.52
CA GLY A 124 13.81 10.37 9.56
C GLY A 124 15.30 10.43 9.24
N LYS A 125 16.09 9.83 10.13
CA LYS A 125 17.54 9.77 10.01
C LYS A 125 17.97 8.40 9.49
N ASP A 126 18.89 8.41 8.51
CA ASP A 126 19.44 7.18 7.90
C ASP A 126 18.34 6.25 7.40
N CYS A 127 17.40 6.81 6.63
CA CYS A 127 16.27 6.06 6.08
C CYS A 127 16.70 5.22 4.87
N SER A 128 16.23 3.99 4.83
CA SER A 128 16.40 3.09 3.68
C SER A 128 15.25 2.10 3.64
N ASN A 129 14.96 1.57 2.45
CA ASN A 129 13.91 0.57 2.28
C ASN A 129 14.53 -0.79 1.96
N GLU A 130 14.01 -1.82 2.59
CA GLU A 130 14.41 -3.19 2.32
C GLU A 130 13.20 -3.98 1.81
N TRP A 131 13.33 -4.55 0.61
CA TRP A 131 12.31 -5.41 0.04
C TRP A 131 12.63 -6.86 0.41
N CYS A 132 11.64 -7.54 0.97
CA CYS A 132 11.77 -8.91 1.46
C CYS A 132 10.99 -9.86 0.54
N GLU A 133 10.60 -11.02 1.07
CA GLU A 133 9.92 -12.05 0.29
C GLU A 133 8.50 -11.64 -0.12
N PRO A 134 7.95 -12.21 -1.20
CA PRO A 134 6.55 -12.01 -1.56
C PRO A 134 5.61 -12.57 -0.49
N VAL A 135 4.42 -11.98 -0.40
CA VAL A 135 3.31 -12.56 0.36
C VAL A 135 2.77 -13.71 -0.49
N THR A 136 2.90 -14.93 -0.03
CA THR A 136 2.51 -16.11 -0.81
C THR A 136 1.00 -16.14 -1.04
N ASP A 137 0.58 -16.80 -2.12
CA ASP A 137 -0.84 -16.98 -2.40
C ASP A 137 -1.53 -17.72 -1.26
N GLU A 138 -0.81 -18.66 -0.62
CA GLU A 138 -1.33 -19.40 0.53
C GLU A 138 -1.57 -18.51 1.74
N GLU A 139 -0.62 -17.65 2.10
CA GLU A 139 -0.79 -16.68 3.19
C GLU A 139 -1.93 -15.71 2.89
N TYR A 140 -1.96 -15.22 1.67
CA TYR A 140 -2.94 -14.24 1.24
C TYR A 140 -4.36 -14.82 1.23
N ALA A 141 -4.54 -16.06 0.79
CA ALA A 141 -5.83 -16.74 0.73
C ALA A 141 -6.48 -16.87 2.11
N LYS A 142 -5.68 -17.01 3.17
CA LYS A 142 -6.21 -17.10 4.55
C LYS A 142 -6.96 -15.87 4.99
N LEU A 143 -6.64 -14.69 4.41
CA LEU A 143 -7.27 -13.42 4.78
C LEU A 143 -8.65 -13.27 4.13
N ASN A 144 -8.86 -13.94 3.00
CA ASN A 144 -10.05 -13.77 2.18
C ASN A 144 -11.03 -14.95 2.32
N GLY A 145 -10.64 -15.93 3.11
CA GLY A 145 -11.45 -17.12 3.39
C GLY A 145 -12.21 -17.04 4.73
#